data_74ff880afa33387eaef5a6e41cb4b570
#
_entry.id   74ff880afa33387eaef5a6e41cb4b570
#
_cell.length_a   1.000
_cell.length_b   1.000
_cell.length_c   1.000
_cell.angle_alpha   90.00
_cell.angle_beta   90.00
_cell.angle_gamma   90.00
#
_symmetry.space_group_name_H-M   'P 1'
#
loop_
_entity.id
_entity.type
_entity.pdbx_description
1 polymer ?
#
loop_
_entity_poly.entity_id
_entity_poly.type
_entity_poly.pdbx_seq_one_letter_code
_entity_poly.pdbx_strand_id
1 'polypeptide(L)'
;MSELLASPTIDSMDAQLLVSAVTLSALTVPDISKVKCLTDTYTATSDGNVRQRAFVGWVLTSCANTCFGSLLTDIINPLLRDAEVRNDLLELSMQLFYSSQTEEYNSYITNTIVPDIMKHSDAGMRHLGLGEKDDDTSIEDILDAGAEERRMEEMEQSVRKMMDMEKSGIDIYFGGFKQMKRYPFFYTLSNWFMPFYLDHPAIARLVGSIRHKQLMSLMLDAGSMCNSDKYSLIHAMSSVFARMPENVVEQMNETAGGAIPRFGQRNTPAYIRRIYLQDLLRFFKVFPQKQDFTDVFTTAHNFLALPPFEGMLHDEVRKYANFLLKRKKNPTALFSTVYDNSNPEDNRLMALISIRNGNYTLAYELFSAIADSCPDDYNAVRGAAQASFRLGDYAMAEKWYARTVAMEQTENLRSQLNYSVSMIHNHHLDNAANNLYRLSFDYPDNADVQRALAYAQMLSGKNTQALKLYSQLLATDSNSCDKLNAAYCHMRQGQWQEAVSLLKAFLAMEGTSEDDILGDDALHKDMGICKRDIMMALDLARQ
;
A
#
# COMPACT_ATOMS: atom_id res chain seq x y z
N MET A 1 -22.23 -34.73 -7.45
CA MET A 1 -22.34 -33.23 -7.44
C MET A 1 -21.40 -32.62 -8.45
N SER A 2 -20.08 -32.93 -8.43
CA SER A 2 -19.10 -32.39 -9.40
C SER A 2 -19.47 -32.65 -10.86
N GLU A 3 -19.94 -33.85 -11.18
CA GLU A 3 -20.44 -34.21 -12.54
C GLU A 3 -21.63 -33.33 -12.97
N LEU A 4 -22.55 -33.03 -12.04
CA LEU A 4 -23.67 -32.12 -12.31
C LEU A 4 -23.16 -30.69 -12.58
N LEU A 5 -22.26 -30.20 -11.73
CA LEU A 5 -21.72 -28.84 -11.85
C LEU A 5 -20.85 -28.63 -13.10
N ALA A 6 -20.26 -29.69 -13.63
CA ALA A 6 -19.47 -29.66 -14.87
C ALA A 6 -20.32 -30.00 -16.12
N SER A 7 -21.60 -30.40 -15.93
CA SER A 7 -22.48 -30.78 -17.04
C SER A 7 -22.89 -29.55 -17.87
N PRO A 8 -22.86 -29.64 -19.21
CA PRO A 8 -23.37 -28.58 -20.07
C PRO A 8 -24.90 -28.40 -20.00
N THR A 9 -25.61 -29.30 -19.30
CA THR A 9 -27.09 -29.26 -19.17
C THR A 9 -27.57 -28.39 -18.01
N ILE A 10 -26.70 -28.03 -17.05
CA ILE A 10 -27.05 -27.12 -15.97
C ILE A 10 -26.86 -25.67 -16.45
N ASP A 11 -27.78 -24.81 -16.06
CA ASP A 11 -27.61 -23.36 -16.31
C ASP A 11 -26.37 -22.81 -15.56
N SER A 12 -25.61 -21.92 -16.22
CA SER A 12 -24.38 -21.36 -15.65
C SER A 12 -24.62 -20.63 -14.34
N MET A 13 -25.74 -19.90 -14.19
CA MET A 13 -26.06 -19.17 -12.96
C MET A 13 -26.39 -20.13 -11.82
N ASP A 14 -27.14 -21.20 -12.09
CA ASP A 14 -27.45 -22.23 -11.11
C ASP A 14 -26.19 -22.98 -10.66
N ALA A 15 -25.30 -23.31 -11.60
CA ALA A 15 -24.03 -23.96 -11.29
C ALA A 15 -23.13 -23.05 -10.41
N GLN A 16 -23.04 -21.75 -10.72
CA GLN A 16 -22.30 -20.78 -9.93
C GLN A 16 -22.86 -20.66 -8.50
N LEU A 17 -24.20 -20.67 -8.35
CA LEU A 17 -24.82 -20.58 -7.06
C LEU A 17 -24.59 -21.87 -6.23
N LEU A 18 -24.69 -23.02 -6.85
CA LEU A 18 -24.41 -24.31 -6.20
C LEU A 18 -22.94 -24.45 -5.77
N VAL A 19 -21.99 -24.00 -6.59
CA VAL A 19 -20.57 -23.92 -6.20
C VAL A 19 -20.39 -23.05 -4.94
N SER A 20 -21.09 -21.92 -4.88
CA SER A 20 -21.05 -21.05 -3.69
C SER A 20 -21.67 -21.74 -2.46
N ALA A 21 -22.75 -22.50 -2.64
CA ALA A 21 -23.38 -23.27 -1.56
C ALA A 21 -22.45 -24.39 -1.04
N VAL A 22 -21.75 -25.11 -1.93
CA VAL A 22 -20.73 -26.11 -1.54
C VAL A 22 -19.60 -25.47 -0.78
N THR A 23 -19.12 -24.31 -1.26
CA THR A 23 -18.05 -23.52 -0.60
C THR A 23 -18.46 -23.13 0.83
N LEU A 24 -19.61 -22.49 1.01
CA LEU A 24 -20.11 -22.11 2.33
C LEU A 24 -20.33 -23.31 3.24
N SER A 25 -20.89 -24.38 2.70
CA SER A 25 -21.11 -25.63 3.46
C SER A 25 -19.80 -26.25 3.95
N ALA A 26 -18.73 -26.17 3.17
CA ALA A 26 -17.38 -26.62 3.58
C ALA A 26 -16.71 -25.69 4.62
N LEU A 27 -17.09 -24.41 4.64
CA LEU A 27 -16.67 -23.45 5.64
C LEU A 27 -17.47 -23.53 6.95
N THR A 28 -18.61 -24.19 6.95
CA THR A 28 -19.43 -24.45 8.14
C THR A 28 -19.04 -25.75 8.81
N VAL A 29 -19.00 -26.84 8.01
CA VAL A 29 -18.69 -28.20 8.50
C VAL A 29 -17.58 -28.79 7.65
N PRO A 30 -16.39 -29.04 8.25
CA PRO A 30 -15.28 -29.67 7.57
C PRO A 30 -15.69 -31.00 6.91
N ASP A 31 -15.42 -31.11 5.60
CA ASP A 31 -15.72 -32.30 4.82
C ASP A 31 -14.83 -32.36 3.57
N ILE A 32 -13.95 -33.33 3.52
CA ILE A 32 -13.00 -33.53 2.41
C ILE A 32 -13.74 -33.77 1.06
N SER A 33 -14.93 -34.37 1.08
CA SER A 33 -15.73 -34.62 -0.13
C SER A 33 -16.18 -33.32 -0.79
N LYS A 34 -16.44 -32.28 0.00
CA LYS A 34 -16.80 -30.95 -0.51
C LYS A 34 -15.61 -30.26 -1.18
N VAL A 35 -14.41 -30.34 -0.56
CA VAL A 35 -13.18 -29.84 -1.17
C VAL A 35 -12.91 -30.57 -2.47
N LYS A 36 -13.03 -31.91 -2.48
CA LYS A 36 -12.89 -32.72 -3.68
C LYS A 36 -13.92 -32.33 -4.75
N CYS A 37 -15.17 -32.11 -4.37
CA CYS A 37 -16.20 -31.63 -5.31
C CYS A 37 -15.81 -30.33 -6.00
N LEU A 38 -15.24 -29.37 -5.25
CA LEU A 38 -14.81 -28.10 -5.80
C LEU A 38 -13.59 -28.24 -6.72
N THR A 39 -12.61 -29.07 -6.36
CA THR A 39 -11.42 -29.34 -7.23
C THR A 39 -11.82 -30.09 -8.50
N ASP A 40 -12.70 -31.11 -8.41
CA ASP A 40 -13.20 -31.84 -9.56
C ASP A 40 -14.00 -30.90 -10.49
N THR A 41 -14.84 -30.02 -9.92
CA THR A 41 -15.59 -29.04 -10.71
C THR A 41 -14.65 -28.07 -11.43
N TYR A 42 -13.63 -27.55 -10.73
CA TYR A 42 -12.61 -26.66 -11.32
C TYR A 42 -11.92 -27.28 -12.53
N THR A 43 -11.57 -28.56 -12.46
CA THR A 43 -10.85 -29.26 -13.52
C THR A 43 -11.74 -29.67 -14.68
N ALA A 44 -13.02 -30.03 -14.42
CA ALA A 44 -13.90 -30.62 -15.40
C ALA A 44 -14.77 -29.61 -16.16
N THR A 45 -15.11 -28.46 -15.57
CA THR A 45 -16.01 -27.50 -16.21
C THR A 45 -15.33 -26.67 -17.30
N SER A 46 -16.04 -26.43 -18.41
CA SER A 46 -15.68 -25.50 -19.45
C SER A 46 -16.20 -24.08 -19.23
N ASP A 47 -17.15 -23.89 -18.28
CA ASP A 47 -17.68 -22.57 -17.94
C ASP A 47 -16.68 -21.78 -17.08
N GLY A 48 -16.19 -20.65 -17.59
CA GLY A 48 -15.18 -19.83 -16.93
C GLY A 48 -15.67 -19.25 -15.60
N ASN A 49 -16.94 -18.88 -15.46
CA ASN A 49 -17.48 -18.33 -14.22
C ASN A 49 -17.58 -19.42 -13.13
N VAL A 50 -18.09 -20.59 -13.50
CA VAL A 50 -18.15 -21.75 -12.60
C VAL A 50 -16.75 -22.18 -12.19
N ARG A 51 -15.83 -22.27 -13.16
CA ARG A 51 -14.43 -22.67 -12.93
C ARG A 51 -13.75 -21.74 -11.92
N GLN A 52 -13.87 -20.43 -12.09
CA GLN A 52 -13.20 -19.47 -11.19
C GLN A 52 -13.85 -19.40 -9.80
N ARG A 53 -15.16 -19.57 -9.69
CA ARG A 53 -15.81 -19.74 -8.37
C ARG A 53 -15.35 -21.00 -7.66
N ALA A 54 -15.27 -22.12 -8.39
CA ALA A 54 -14.76 -23.39 -7.86
C ALA A 54 -13.29 -23.27 -7.43
N PHE A 55 -12.47 -22.53 -8.21
CA PHE A 55 -11.09 -22.22 -7.87
C PHE A 55 -10.97 -21.49 -6.54
N VAL A 56 -11.65 -20.36 -6.37
CA VAL A 56 -11.67 -19.62 -5.10
C VAL A 56 -12.22 -20.52 -3.97
N GLY A 57 -13.28 -21.27 -4.25
CA GLY A 57 -13.90 -22.17 -3.28
C GLY A 57 -12.96 -23.22 -2.74
N TRP A 58 -12.26 -23.98 -3.61
CA TRP A 58 -11.36 -25.03 -3.13
C TRP A 58 -10.13 -24.47 -2.39
N VAL A 59 -9.59 -23.32 -2.81
CA VAL A 59 -8.47 -22.69 -2.09
C VAL A 59 -8.90 -22.28 -0.68
N LEU A 60 -9.98 -21.52 -0.55
CA LEU A 60 -10.44 -21.03 0.75
C LEU A 60 -10.85 -22.17 1.69
N THR A 61 -11.57 -23.18 1.16
CA THR A 61 -11.98 -24.33 1.96
C THR A 61 -10.81 -25.23 2.35
N SER A 62 -9.77 -25.33 1.53
CA SER A 62 -8.54 -26.03 1.89
C SER A 62 -7.84 -25.41 3.09
N CYS A 63 -7.77 -24.08 3.13
CA CYS A 63 -7.21 -23.35 4.28
C CYS A 63 -8.03 -23.54 5.56
N ALA A 64 -9.35 -23.66 5.45
CA ALA A 64 -10.24 -23.87 6.60
C ALA A 64 -10.29 -25.33 7.07
N ASN A 65 -9.93 -26.28 6.21
CA ASN A 65 -10.07 -27.71 6.46
C ASN A 65 -8.72 -28.43 6.66
N THR A 66 -7.75 -27.76 7.26
CA THR A 66 -6.39 -28.30 7.51
C THR A 66 -6.35 -29.58 8.33
N CYS A 67 -7.44 -29.89 9.05
CA CYS A 67 -7.56 -31.13 9.83
C CYS A 67 -7.45 -32.43 8.99
N PHE A 68 -7.66 -32.35 7.66
CA PHE A 68 -7.53 -33.51 6.77
C PHE A 68 -6.09 -33.83 6.36
N GLY A 69 -5.11 -32.98 6.68
CA GLY A 69 -3.67 -33.27 6.53
C GLY A 69 -3.31 -33.81 5.14
N SER A 70 -2.73 -35.03 5.10
CA SER A 70 -2.25 -35.67 3.86
C SER A 70 -3.34 -35.91 2.82
N LEU A 71 -4.56 -36.19 3.22
CA LEU A 71 -5.69 -36.40 2.29
C LEU A 71 -5.95 -35.14 1.46
N LEU A 72 -5.83 -33.98 2.07
CA LEU A 72 -5.98 -32.71 1.38
C LEU A 72 -4.79 -32.45 0.43
N THR A 73 -3.59 -32.77 0.87
CA THR A 73 -2.37 -32.67 0.06
C THR A 73 -2.42 -33.56 -1.17
N ASP A 74 -2.95 -34.79 -1.05
CA ASP A 74 -3.11 -35.72 -2.16
C ASP A 74 -4.08 -35.21 -3.24
N ILE A 75 -5.12 -34.47 -2.84
CA ILE A 75 -6.06 -33.84 -3.76
C ILE A 75 -5.43 -32.65 -4.49
N ILE A 76 -4.62 -31.85 -3.80
CA ILE A 76 -4.11 -30.57 -4.31
C ILE A 76 -2.82 -30.73 -5.11
N ASN A 77 -1.90 -31.63 -4.71
CA ASN A 77 -0.62 -31.81 -5.37
C ASN A 77 -0.68 -31.99 -6.89
N PRO A 78 -1.64 -32.75 -7.46
CA PRO A 78 -1.76 -32.85 -8.90
C PRO A 78 -2.05 -31.50 -9.58
N LEU A 79 -2.81 -30.63 -8.93
CA LEU A 79 -3.17 -29.31 -9.45
C LEU A 79 -1.96 -28.36 -9.44
N LEU A 80 -1.10 -28.45 -8.41
CA LEU A 80 0.09 -27.59 -8.28
C LEU A 80 1.18 -27.87 -9.31
N ARG A 81 1.08 -28.97 -10.06
CA ARG A 81 1.99 -29.26 -11.21
C ARG A 81 1.74 -28.35 -12.39
N ASP A 82 0.54 -27.83 -12.52
CA ASP A 82 0.16 -26.92 -13.59
C ASP A 82 0.66 -25.50 -13.30
N ALA A 83 1.42 -24.92 -14.22
CA ALA A 83 1.94 -23.58 -14.11
C ALA A 83 0.84 -22.51 -14.14
N GLU A 84 -0.26 -22.74 -14.85
CA GLU A 84 -1.41 -21.84 -14.89
C GLU A 84 -2.07 -21.78 -13.49
N VAL A 85 -2.26 -22.93 -12.84
CA VAL A 85 -2.80 -23.01 -11.47
C VAL A 85 -1.90 -22.26 -10.48
N ARG A 86 -0.58 -22.44 -10.58
CA ARG A 86 0.35 -21.72 -9.69
C ARG A 86 0.29 -20.19 -9.88
N ASN A 87 0.24 -19.73 -11.12
CA ASN A 87 0.05 -18.31 -11.41
C ASN A 87 -1.29 -17.78 -10.89
N ASP A 88 -2.36 -18.55 -11.04
CA ASP A 88 -3.68 -18.21 -10.50
C ASP A 88 -3.69 -18.14 -8.98
N LEU A 89 -2.95 -19.02 -8.29
CA LEU A 89 -2.77 -18.98 -6.82
C LEU A 89 -2.00 -17.73 -6.38
N LEU A 90 -0.95 -17.36 -7.09
CA LEU A 90 -0.22 -16.13 -6.83
C LEU A 90 -1.13 -14.89 -6.99
N GLU A 91 -1.91 -14.85 -8.07
CA GLU A 91 -2.83 -13.76 -8.33
C GLU A 91 -3.95 -13.68 -7.28
N LEU A 92 -4.49 -14.84 -6.89
CA LEU A 92 -5.46 -14.93 -5.79
C LEU A 92 -4.89 -14.42 -4.46
N SER A 93 -3.61 -14.72 -4.15
CA SER A 93 -2.94 -14.21 -2.95
C SER A 93 -2.91 -12.68 -2.93
N MET A 94 -2.62 -12.05 -4.07
CA MET A 94 -2.63 -10.59 -4.21
C MET A 94 -4.05 -10.03 -4.05
N GLN A 95 -5.07 -10.69 -4.61
CA GLN A 95 -6.46 -10.28 -4.47
C GLN A 95 -6.96 -10.41 -3.03
N LEU A 96 -6.60 -11.48 -2.33
CA LEU A 96 -6.91 -11.68 -0.91
C LEU A 96 -6.21 -10.66 -0.02
N PHE A 97 -4.96 -10.29 -0.36
CA PHE A 97 -4.28 -9.20 0.33
C PHE A 97 -5.08 -7.89 0.24
N TYR A 98 -5.52 -7.48 -0.95
CA TYR A 98 -6.34 -6.27 -1.08
C TYR A 98 -7.69 -6.40 -0.36
N SER A 99 -8.29 -7.58 -0.37
CA SER A 99 -9.52 -7.85 0.38
C SER A 99 -9.32 -7.69 1.89
N SER A 100 -8.16 -8.09 2.43
CA SER A 100 -7.83 -7.92 3.86
C SER A 100 -7.62 -6.46 4.26
N GLN A 101 -7.23 -5.60 3.31
CA GLN A 101 -6.99 -4.17 3.54
C GLN A 101 -8.22 -3.29 3.24
N THR A 102 -9.35 -3.89 2.85
CA THR A 102 -10.52 -3.14 2.36
C THR A 102 -11.04 -2.12 3.39
N GLU A 103 -11.03 -2.42 4.68
CA GLU A 103 -11.51 -1.50 5.72
C GLU A 103 -10.57 -0.29 5.90
N GLU A 104 -9.25 -0.50 5.80
CA GLU A 104 -8.24 0.56 5.84
C GLU A 104 -8.41 1.52 4.65
N TYR A 105 -8.51 0.96 3.44
CA TYR A 105 -8.75 1.75 2.23
C TYR A 105 -10.09 2.46 2.23
N ASN A 106 -11.14 1.80 2.73
CA ASN A 106 -12.45 2.44 2.87
C ASN A 106 -12.40 3.66 3.80
N SER A 107 -11.70 3.56 4.93
CA SER A 107 -11.51 4.68 5.85
C SER A 107 -10.76 5.83 5.18
N TYR A 108 -9.73 5.54 4.40
CA TYR A 108 -9.00 6.55 3.62
C TYR A 108 -9.89 7.22 2.55
N ILE A 109 -10.66 6.43 1.80
CA ILE A 109 -11.59 6.96 0.79
C ILE A 109 -12.63 7.87 1.44
N THR A 110 -13.26 7.42 2.54
CA THR A 110 -14.34 8.15 3.20
C THR A 110 -13.84 9.42 3.90
N ASN A 111 -12.65 9.39 4.49
CA ASN A 111 -12.17 10.50 5.32
C ASN A 111 -11.30 11.50 4.53
N THR A 112 -10.77 11.09 3.37
CA THR A 112 -9.85 11.93 2.58
C THR A 112 -10.38 12.20 1.18
N ILE A 113 -10.63 11.14 0.38
CA ILE A 113 -10.95 11.32 -1.05
C ILE A 113 -12.36 11.86 -1.26
N VAL A 114 -13.36 11.30 -0.57
CA VAL A 114 -14.77 11.73 -0.74
C VAL A 114 -14.97 13.18 -0.31
N PRO A 115 -14.47 13.65 0.85
CA PRO A 115 -14.59 15.06 1.23
C PRO A 115 -13.91 16.01 0.22
N ASP A 116 -12.76 15.62 -0.33
CA ASP A 116 -12.06 16.43 -1.34
C ASP A 116 -12.87 16.53 -2.63
N ILE A 117 -13.46 15.44 -3.11
CA ILE A 117 -14.37 15.46 -4.26
C ILE A 117 -15.61 16.28 -3.96
N MET A 118 -16.21 16.15 -2.76
CA MET A 118 -17.42 16.87 -2.39
C MET A 118 -17.21 18.39 -2.26
N LYS A 119 -16.07 18.82 -1.71
CA LYS A 119 -15.74 20.27 -1.64
C LYS A 119 -15.70 20.95 -3.02
N HIS A 120 -15.40 20.18 -4.06
CA HIS A 120 -15.22 20.68 -5.42
C HIS A 120 -16.35 20.26 -6.37
N SER A 121 -17.36 19.50 -5.88
CA SER A 121 -18.46 18.94 -6.69
C SER A 121 -19.35 20.01 -7.32
N ASP A 122 -19.54 21.14 -6.66
CA ASP A 122 -20.37 22.24 -7.18
C ASP A 122 -19.77 22.86 -8.45
N ALA A 123 -18.43 23.02 -8.48
CA ALA A 123 -17.72 23.47 -9.68
C ALA A 123 -17.81 22.43 -10.81
N GLY A 124 -17.67 21.14 -10.49
CA GLY A 124 -17.78 20.04 -11.45
C GLY A 124 -19.20 19.88 -12.03
N MET A 125 -20.24 20.06 -11.21
CA MET A 125 -21.64 20.00 -11.67
C MET A 125 -22.01 21.20 -12.58
N ARG A 126 -21.47 22.39 -12.30
CA ARG A 126 -21.64 23.57 -13.19
C ARG A 126 -20.98 23.35 -14.55
N HIS A 127 -19.79 22.72 -14.57
CA HIS A 127 -19.06 22.44 -15.82
C HIS A 127 -19.76 21.35 -16.68
N LEU A 128 -20.46 20.41 -16.05
CA LEU A 128 -21.28 19.39 -16.72
C LEU A 128 -22.67 19.94 -17.14
N GLY A 129 -22.96 21.22 -16.89
CA GLY A 129 -24.25 21.83 -17.23
C GLY A 129 -25.44 21.40 -16.37
N LEU A 130 -25.16 20.75 -15.22
CA LEU A 130 -26.17 20.21 -14.29
C LEU A 130 -26.42 21.11 -13.07
N GLY A 131 -25.70 22.24 -12.94
CA GLY A 131 -25.88 23.22 -11.87
C GLY A 131 -26.83 24.35 -12.31
N GLU A 132 -27.59 24.89 -11.35
CA GLU A 132 -28.34 26.15 -11.60
C GLU A 132 -27.34 27.24 -11.98
N LYS A 133 -27.69 27.98 -13.07
CA LYS A 133 -26.97 29.20 -13.43
C LYS A 133 -27.38 30.28 -12.44
N ASP A 134 -26.79 30.31 -11.27
CA ASP A 134 -26.76 31.55 -10.51
C ASP A 134 -25.72 32.47 -11.14
N ASP A 135 -26.17 33.64 -11.58
CA ASP A 135 -25.34 34.72 -12.15
C ASP A 135 -24.41 35.37 -11.10
N ASP A 136 -24.36 34.85 -9.88
CA ASP A 136 -23.44 35.27 -8.84
C ASP A 136 -22.11 34.53 -9.00
N THR A 137 -21.22 35.08 -9.82
CA THR A 137 -19.76 34.80 -9.66
C THR A 137 -19.42 35.02 -8.21
N SER A 138 -19.01 33.96 -7.51
CA SER A 138 -18.70 34.08 -6.09
C SER A 138 -17.62 35.16 -5.91
N ILE A 139 -17.73 35.97 -4.87
CA ILE A 139 -16.75 37.03 -4.55
C ILE A 139 -15.34 36.44 -4.49
N GLU A 140 -15.21 35.15 -4.15
CA GLU A 140 -13.97 34.40 -4.11
C GLU A 140 -13.35 34.20 -5.51
N ASP A 141 -14.17 33.97 -6.57
CA ASP A 141 -13.69 33.79 -7.95
C ASP A 141 -13.21 35.14 -8.56
N ILE A 142 -13.69 36.25 -8.04
CA ILE A 142 -13.23 37.59 -8.41
C ILE A 142 -11.90 37.94 -7.70
N LEU A 143 -11.69 37.42 -6.48
CA LEU A 143 -10.52 37.71 -5.66
C LEU A 143 -9.34 36.81 -6.01
N ASP A 144 -9.55 35.62 -6.57
CA ASP A 144 -8.51 34.65 -6.92
C ASP A 144 -8.72 34.08 -8.32
N ALA A 145 -8.21 34.80 -9.32
CA ALA A 145 -8.24 34.36 -10.72
C ALA A 145 -7.50 33.03 -10.86
N GLY A 146 -8.23 31.94 -11.15
CA GLY A 146 -7.72 30.56 -11.27
C GLY A 146 -8.07 29.64 -10.09
N ALA A 147 -8.87 30.09 -9.12
CA ALA A 147 -9.36 29.24 -8.02
C ALA A 147 -10.21 28.07 -8.54
N GLU A 148 -11.03 28.30 -9.55
CA GLU A 148 -11.88 27.28 -10.17
C GLU A 148 -11.05 26.23 -10.92
N GLU A 149 -10.01 26.64 -11.65
CA GLU A 149 -9.08 25.72 -12.33
C GLU A 149 -8.33 24.84 -11.33
N ARG A 150 -7.84 25.43 -10.22
CA ARG A 150 -7.17 24.65 -9.15
C ARG A 150 -8.12 23.66 -8.48
N ARG A 151 -9.35 24.06 -8.17
CA ARG A 151 -10.38 23.16 -7.62
C ARG A 151 -10.68 22.00 -8.56
N MET A 152 -10.73 22.27 -9.87
CA MET A 152 -10.96 21.25 -10.89
C MET A 152 -9.77 20.27 -10.98
N GLU A 153 -8.53 20.80 -10.94
CA GLU A 153 -7.33 19.97 -10.91
C GLU A 153 -7.27 19.08 -9.65
N GLU A 154 -7.60 19.59 -8.48
CA GLU A 154 -7.64 18.85 -7.23
C GLU A 154 -8.70 17.74 -7.26
N MET A 155 -9.89 18.04 -7.79
CA MET A 155 -10.94 17.04 -8.01
C MET A 155 -10.49 15.96 -8.99
N GLU A 156 -9.90 16.35 -10.12
CA GLU A 156 -9.37 15.39 -11.11
C GLU A 156 -8.27 14.50 -10.53
N GLN A 157 -7.37 15.07 -9.72
CA GLN A 157 -6.35 14.29 -9.02
C GLN A 157 -6.95 13.28 -8.05
N SER A 158 -8.00 13.65 -7.30
CA SER A 158 -8.68 12.75 -6.36
C SER A 158 -9.43 11.63 -7.08
N VAL A 159 -10.11 11.95 -8.18
CA VAL A 159 -10.75 10.94 -9.05
C VAL A 159 -9.70 10.01 -9.67
N ARG A 160 -8.57 10.55 -10.15
CA ARG A 160 -7.47 9.77 -10.71
C ARG A 160 -6.87 8.81 -9.68
N LYS A 161 -6.64 9.27 -8.43
CA LYS A 161 -6.21 8.41 -7.33
C LYS A 161 -7.17 7.26 -7.09
N MET A 162 -8.47 7.53 -7.06
CA MET A 162 -9.50 6.50 -6.88
C MET A 162 -9.51 5.48 -8.01
N MET A 163 -9.36 5.93 -9.27
CA MET A 163 -9.23 5.04 -10.43
C MET A 163 -7.96 4.17 -10.38
N ASP A 164 -6.84 4.73 -9.93
CA ASP A 164 -5.59 3.99 -9.79
C ASP A 164 -5.66 2.96 -8.65
N MET A 165 -6.38 3.27 -7.57
CA MET A 165 -6.69 2.31 -6.51
C MET A 165 -7.51 1.14 -7.07
N GLU A 166 -8.56 1.39 -7.84
CA GLU A 166 -9.38 0.34 -8.47
C GLU A 166 -8.56 -0.52 -9.45
N LYS A 167 -7.74 0.10 -10.30
CA LYS A 167 -6.83 -0.62 -11.21
C LYS A 167 -5.84 -1.50 -10.47
N SER A 168 -5.37 -1.08 -9.30
CA SER A 168 -4.46 -1.87 -8.47
C SER A 168 -5.14 -3.06 -7.78
N GLY A 169 -6.47 -3.16 -7.83
CA GLY A 169 -7.27 -4.25 -7.26
C GLY A 169 -7.97 -3.93 -5.95
N ILE A 170 -7.89 -2.69 -5.47
CA ILE A 170 -8.57 -2.22 -4.26
C ILE A 170 -10.08 -2.11 -4.51
N ASP A 171 -10.86 -2.56 -3.54
CA ASP A 171 -12.31 -2.48 -3.58
C ASP A 171 -12.81 -1.11 -3.10
N ILE A 172 -12.94 -0.18 -4.02
CA ILE A 172 -13.38 1.19 -3.74
C ILE A 172 -14.90 1.31 -3.45
N TYR A 173 -15.66 0.26 -3.73
CA TYR A 173 -17.13 0.27 -3.60
C TYR A 173 -17.62 -0.21 -2.23
N PHE A 174 -16.78 -0.88 -1.44
CA PHE A 174 -17.15 -1.55 -0.20
C PHE A 174 -17.94 -0.66 0.77
N GLY A 175 -17.45 0.55 1.07
CA GLY A 175 -18.05 1.43 2.06
C GLY A 175 -19.45 1.92 1.68
N GLY A 176 -19.64 2.32 0.45
CA GLY A 176 -20.92 2.79 -0.07
C GLY A 176 -21.98 1.69 -0.07
N PHE A 177 -21.61 0.48 -0.48
CA PHE A 177 -22.56 -0.62 -0.63
C PHE A 177 -22.82 -1.44 0.65
N LYS A 178 -21.94 -1.35 1.66
CA LYS A 178 -22.12 -2.03 2.95
C LYS A 178 -23.48 -1.71 3.59
N GLN A 179 -23.91 -0.46 3.58
CA GLN A 179 -25.19 -0.03 4.15
C GLN A 179 -26.39 -0.53 3.35
N MET A 180 -26.22 -0.70 2.04
CA MET A 180 -27.29 -1.12 1.11
C MET A 180 -27.61 -2.63 1.21
N LYS A 181 -26.83 -3.42 1.95
CA LYS A 181 -27.10 -4.85 2.22
C LYS A 181 -28.27 -5.07 3.19
N ARG A 182 -28.92 -4.01 3.66
CA ARG A 182 -30.11 -4.07 4.54
C ARG A 182 -31.43 -4.23 3.77
N TYR A 183 -31.43 -4.19 2.43
CA TYR A 183 -32.62 -4.45 1.64
C TYR A 183 -33.14 -5.87 1.85
N PRO A 184 -34.50 -6.10 1.83
CA PRO A 184 -35.11 -7.41 2.01
C PRO A 184 -34.59 -8.49 1.05
N PHE A 185 -34.09 -8.07 -0.11
CA PHE A 185 -33.42 -8.96 -1.07
C PHE A 185 -32.32 -9.81 -0.40
N PHE A 186 -31.53 -9.21 0.50
CA PHE A 186 -30.40 -9.87 1.18
C PHE A 186 -30.82 -10.70 2.43
N TYR A 187 -32.10 -10.78 2.76
CA TYR A 187 -32.56 -11.70 3.81
C TYR A 187 -32.50 -13.18 3.37
N THR A 188 -32.45 -13.41 2.06
CA THR A 188 -32.27 -14.74 1.46
C THR A 188 -30.78 -14.97 1.19
N LEU A 189 -30.20 -16.02 1.78
CA LEU A 189 -28.75 -16.29 1.71
C LEU A 189 -28.26 -16.45 0.26
N SER A 190 -29.00 -17.13 -0.60
CA SER A 190 -28.63 -17.36 -2.00
C SER A 190 -28.43 -16.05 -2.78
N ASN A 191 -29.16 -14.99 -2.42
CA ASN A 191 -29.08 -13.70 -3.11
C ASN A 191 -27.75 -12.96 -2.91
N TRP A 192 -26.92 -13.36 -1.93
CA TRP A 192 -25.57 -12.82 -1.75
C TRP A 192 -24.60 -13.29 -2.83
N PHE A 193 -24.88 -14.43 -3.45
CA PHE A 193 -24.00 -15.09 -4.43
C PHE A 193 -24.63 -15.24 -5.82
N MET A 194 -25.86 -14.77 -5.96
CA MET A 194 -26.59 -14.83 -7.23
C MET A 194 -25.85 -14.01 -8.30
N PRO A 195 -25.47 -14.59 -9.43
CA PRO A 195 -24.96 -13.83 -10.57
C PRO A 195 -25.96 -12.75 -10.97
N PHE A 196 -25.43 -11.57 -11.33
CA PHE A 196 -26.30 -10.45 -11.64
C PHE A 196 -27.00 -10.61 -13.02
N TYR A 197 -28.33 -10.46 -13.06
CA TYR A 197 -29.12 -10.33 -14.27
C TYR A 197 -30.36 -9.44 -14.04
N LEU A 198 -30.73 -8.66 -15.04
CA LEU A 198 -31.77 -7.64 -14.92
C LEU A 198 -33.19 -8.21 -14.77
N ASP A 199 -33.44 -9.42 -15.29
CA ASP A 199 -34.76 -10.07 -15.26
C ASP A 199 -34.97 -10.93 -13.99
N HIS A 200 -34.11 -10.79 -12.98
CA HIS A 200 -34.27 -11.46 -11.70
C HIS A 200 -35.63 -11.09 -11.07
N PRO A 201 -36.47 -12.07 -10.65
CA PRO A 201 -37.85 -11.81 -10.20
C PRO A 201 -37.99 -10.76 -9.11
N ALA A 202 -37.00 -10.65 -8.21
CA ALA A 202 -37.01 -9.69 -7.10
C ALA A 202 -36.77 -8.24 -7.57
N ILE A 203 -36.13 -8.04 -8.72
CA ILE A 203 -35.79 -6.69 -9.24
C ILE A 203 -36.50 -6.38 -10.56
N ALA A 204 -37.04 -7.36 -11.27
CA ALA A 204 -37.66 -7.19 -12.58
C ALA A 204 -38.75 -6.10 -12.58
N ARG A 205 -39.55 -6.00 -11.51
CA ARG A 205 -40.56 -4.96 -11.35
C ARG A 205 -39.95 -3.58 -11.17
N LEU A 206 -38.83 -3.48 -10.45
CA LEU A 206 -38.11 -2.23 -10.23
C LEU A 206 -37.50 -1.73 -11.54
N VAL A 207 -36.87 -2.63 -12.29
CA VAL A 207 -36.26 -2.36 -13.60
C VAL A 207 -37.32 -2.00 -14.65
N GLY A 208 -38.46 -2.69 -14.64
CA GLY A 208 -39.58 -2.44 -15.56
C GLY A 208 -40.21 -1.05 -15.39
N SER A 209 -40.25 -0.50 -14.18
CA SER A 209 -40.69 0.87 -13.88
C SER A 209 -39.63 1.93 -14.20
N ILE A 210 -38.39 1.52 -14.36
CA ILE A 210 -37.28 2.41 -14.71
C ILE A 210 -37.29 2.57 -16.22
N ARG A 211 -37.89 3.67 -16.73
CA ARG A 211 -37.84 4.08 -18.15
C ARG A 211 -36.39 4.27 -18.66
N HIS A 212 -35.41 4.02 -17.83
CA HIS A 212 -34.00 4.36 -17.95
C HIS A 212 -33.08 3.15 -17.90
N LYS A 213 -33.53 2.03 -18.50
CA LYS A 213 -32.70 0.80 -18.61
C LYS A 213 -31.30 1.07 -19.18
N GLN A 214 -31.21 2.04 -20.08
CA GLN A 214 -29.93 2.40 -20.70
C GLN A 214 -28.96 3.06 -19.72
N LEU A 215 -29.42 4.07 -18.97
CA LEU A 215 -28.59 4.72 -17.95
C LEU A 215 -28.17 3.73 -16.85
N MET A 216 -29.11 2.90 -16.41
CA MET A 216 -28.83 1.86 -15.41
C MET A 216 -27.79 0.87 -15.92
N SER A 217 -27.93 0.40 -17.18
CA SER A 217 -26.92 -0.48 -17.79
C SER A 217 -25.54 0.19 -17.86
N LEU A 218 -25.46 1.45 -18.24
CA LEU A 218 -24.22 2.23 -18.27
C LEU A 218 -23.59 2.35 -16.87
N MET A 219 -24.39 2.65 -15.85
CA MET A 219 -23.90 2.75 -14.47
C MET A 219 -23.39 1.40 -13.92
N LEU A 220 -24.11 0.30 -14.19
CA LEU A 220 -23.72 -1.05 -13.81
C LEU A 220 -22.47 -1.53 -14.56
N ASP A 221 -22.26 -0.95 -15.74
CA ASP A 221 -21.14 -1.25 -16.62
C ASP A 221 -19.94 -0.30 -16.43
N ALA A 222 -20.07 0.74 -15.65
CA ALA A 222 -19.01 1.73 -15.46
C ALA A 222 -17.87 1.26 -14.56
N GLY A 223 -18.13 0.38 -13.59
CA GLY A 223 -17.15 -0.03 -12.59
C GLY A 223 -17.01 -1.54 -12.42
N SER A 224 -16.07 -1.96 -11.59
CA SER A 224 -15.87 -3.36 -11.20
C SER A 224 -16.66 -3.74 -9.96
N MET A 225 -17.95 -3.38 -9.94
CA MET A 225 -18.86 -3.75 -8.86
C MET A 225 -19.15 -5.25 -8.86
N CYS A 226 -19.18 -5.88 -7.68
CA CYS A 226 -19.59 -7.27 -7.53
C CYS A 226 -21.11 -7.45 -7.76
N ASN A 227 -21.54 -8.71 -7.92
CA ASN A 227 -22.93 -9.00 -8.26
C ASN A 227 -23.90 -8.49 -7.18
N SER A 228 -23.59 -8.71 -5.92
CA SER A 228 -24.43 -8.27 -4.81
C SER A 228 -24.54 -6.73 -4.72
N ASP A 229 -23.49 -5.98 -5.12
CA ASP A 229 -23.53 -4.52 -5.16
C ASP A 229 -24.40 -4.00 -6.30
N LYS A 230 -24.39 -4.68 -7.47
CA LYS A 230 -25.29 -4.35 -8.59
C LYS A 230 -26.76 -4.49 -8.19
N TYR A 231 -27.13 -5.56 -7.47
CA TYR A 231 -28.48 -5.68 -6.90
C TYR A 231 -28.79 -4.55 -5.91
N SER A 232 -27.84 -4.21 -5.04
CA SER A 232 -28.01 -3.09 -4.10
C SER A 232 -28.24 -1.76 -4.81
N LEU A 233 -27.50 -1.50 -5.89
CA LEU A 233 -27.64 -0.28 -6.69
C LEU A 233 -29.05 -0.18 -7.31
N ILE A 234 -29.57 -1.27 -7.89
CA ILE A 234 -30.94 -1.29 -8.43
C ILE A 234 -31.97 -0.92 -7.36
N HIS A 235 -31.87 -1.51 -6.17
CA HIS A 235 -32.78 -1.19 -5.07
C HIS A 235 -32.67 0.27 -4.62
N ALA A 236 -31.49 0.82 -4.52
CA ALA A 236 -31.27 2.21 -4.13
C ALA A 236 -31.79 3.19 -5.19
N MET A 237 -31.45 2.95 -6.46
CA MET A 237 -31.79 3.84 -7.56
C MET A 237 -33.27 3.82 -7.94
N SER A 238 -33.97 2.71 -7.69
CA SER A 238 -35.41 2.62 -8.02
C SER A 238 -36.24 3.73 -7.37
N SER A 239 -35.95 4.10 -6.12
CA SER A 239 -36.62 5.17 -5.40
C SER A 239 -36.22 6.56 -5.87
N VAL A 240 -35.01 6.72 -6.37
CA VAL A 240 -34.48 7.98 -6.92
C VAL A 240 -35.10 8.25 -8.29
N PHE A 241 -35.00 7.27 -9.19
CA PHE A 241 -35.57 7.42 -10.55
C PHE A 241 -37.09 7.59 -10.55
N ALA A 242 -37.80 6.97 -9.60
CA ALA A 242 -39.25 7.17 -9.48
C ALA A 242 -39.65 8.64 -9.18
N ARG A 243 -38.73 9.47 -8.71
CA ARG A 243 -38.95 10.89 -8.37
C ARG A 243 -38.29 11.84 -9.36
N MET A 244 -37.50 11.36 -10.28
CA MET A 244 -36.72 12.17 -11.20
C MET A 244 -37.56 12.58 -12.41
N PRO A 245 -37.59 13.86 -12.84
CA PRO A 245 -38.26 14.31 -14.03
C PRO A 245 -37.70 13.65 -15.30
N GLU A 246 -38.56 13.36 -16.28
CA GLU A 246 -38.18 12.64 -17.51
C GLU A 246 -37.10 13.37 -18.31
N ASN A 247 -37.16 14.69 -18.40
CA ASN A 247 -36.18 15.53 -19.12
C ASN A 247 -34.78 15.47 -18.51
N VAL A 248 -34.67 15.33 -17.18
CA VAL A 248 -33.37 15.22 -16.50
C VAL A 248 -32.72 13.88 -16.85
N VAL A 249 -33.49 12.83 -16.95
CA VAL A 249 -32.97 11.51 -17.25
C VAL A 249 -32.59 11.35 -18.72
N GLU A 250 -33.33 11.97 -19.65
CA GLU A 250 -32.93 12.03 -21.07
C GLU A 250 -31.58 12.75 -21.22
N GLN A 251 -31.39 13.86 -20.53
CA GLN A 251 -30.14 14.60 -20.52
C GLN A 251 -28.98 13.78 -19.92
N MET A 252 -29.25 13.04 -18.83
CA MET A 252 -28.25 12.12 -18.25
C MET A 252 -27.89 10.97 -19.18
N ASN A 253 -28.86 10.41 -19.94
CA ASN A 253 -28.57 9.35 -20.92
C ASN A 253 -27.69 9.85 -22.07
N GLU A 254 -27.94 11.09 -22.57
CA GLU A 254 -27.13 11.68 -23.63
C GLU A 254 -25.70 11.97 -23.15
N THR A 255 -25.56 12.53 -21.95
CA THR A 255 -24.26 12.89 -21.37
C THR A 255 -23.45 11.63 -20.96
N ALA A 256 -24.11 10.63 -20.38
CA ALA A 256 -23.45 9.41 -19.89
C ALA A 256 -22.93 8.52 -21.03
N GLY A 257 -23.55 8.56 -22.21
CA GLY A 257 -23.12 7.79 -23.39
C GLY A 257 -21.71 8.13 -23.88
N GLY A 258 -21.20 9.33 -23.58
CA GLY A 258 -19.86 9.80 -23.96
C GLY A 258 -18.84 9.86 -22.82
N ALA A 259 -19.28 9.93 -21.57
CA ALA A 259 -18.42 10.30 -20.43
C ALA A 259 -18.01 9.13 -19.51
N ILE A 260 -18.66 7.96 -19.58
CA ILE A 260 -18.37 6.85 -18.67
C ILE A 260 -17.26 5.98 -19.25
N PRO A 261 -16.06 5.94 -18.63
CA PRO A 261 -14.99 5.07 -19.07
C PRO A 261 -15.43 3.59 -18.94
N ARG A 262 -15.38 2.86 -20.03
CA ARG A 262 -15.56 1.39 -19.99
C ARG A 262 -14.28 0.76 -19.44
N PHE A 263 -14.33 0.29 -18.21
CA PHE A 263 -13.23 -0.48 -17.63
C PHE A 263 -13.08 -1.81 -18.36
N GLY A 264 -11.81 -2.19 -18.62
CA GLY A 264 -11.38 -3.28 -19.50
C GLY A 264 -11.93 -4.67 -19.20
N GLN A 265 -11.36 -5.64 -19.84
CA GLN A 265 -11.70 -7.07 -19.97
C GLN A 265 -12.45 -7.70 -18.78
N ARG A 266 -13.79 -7.73 -18.85
CA ARG A 266 -14.69 -8.28 -17.80
C ARG A 266 -14.78 -9.81 -17.76
N ASN A 267 -14.20 -10.48 -18.74
CA ASN A 267 -14.28 -11.94 -18.86
C ASN A 267 -12.95 -12.64 -18.59
N THR A 268 -11.99 -11.93 -17.97
CA THR A 268 -10.73 -12.58 -17.57
C THR A 268 -10.93 -13.40 -16.31
N PRO A 269 -10.21 -14.54 -16.15
CA PRO A 269 -10.22 -15.32 -14.93
C PRO A 269 -10.00 -14.49 -13.66
N ALA A 270 -9.02 -13.58 -13.69
CA ALA A 270 -8.70 -12.66 -12.60
C ALA A 270 -9.88 -11.74 -12.21
N TYR A 271 -10.60 -11.20 -13.19
CA TYR A 271 -11.77 -10.35 -12.94
C TYR A 271 -12.89 -11.15 -12.30
N ILE A 272 -13.21 -12.35 -12.83
CA ILE A 272 -14.27 -13.23 -12.29
C ILE A 272 -13.96 -13.60 -10.84
N ARG A 273 -12.69 -13.97 -10.53
CA ARG A 273 -12.25 -14.26 -9.16
C ARG A 273 -12.45 -13.06 -8.24
N ARG A 274 -12.02 -11.86 -8.68
CA ARG A 274 -12.16 -10.64 -7.90
C ARG A 274 -13.62 -10.31 -7.57
N ILE A 275 -14.52 -10.40 -8.53
CA ILE A 275 -15.96 -10.16 -8.32
C ILE A 275 -16.53 -11.14 -7.30
N TYR A 276 -16.18 -12.43 -7.39
CA TYR A 276 -16.65 -13.42 -6.44
C TYR A 276 -16.05 -13.22 -5.04
N LEU A 277 -14.77 -12.87 -4.93
CA LEU A 277 -14.15 -12.52 -3.64
C LEU A 277 -14.82 -11.31 -2.99
N GLN A 278 -15.21 -10.31 -3.77
CA GLN A 278 -15.95 -9.16 -3.25
C GLN A 278 -17.33 -9.57 -2.72
N ASP A 279 -18.08 -10.44 -3.43
CA ASP A 279 -19.35 -10.97 -2.93
C ASP A 279 -19.16 -11.74 -1.62
N LEU A 280 -18.14 -12.61 -1.52
CA LEU A 280 -17.77 -13.32 -0.29
C LEU A 280 -17.39 -12.36 0.84
N LEU A 281 -16.58 -11.33 0.55
CA LEU A 281 -16.19 -10.34 1.55
C LEU A 281 -17.40 -9.59 2.11
N ARG A 282 -18.36 -9.15 1.25
CA ARG A 282 -19.62 -8.54 1.70
C ARG A 282 -20.36 -9.47 2.63
N PHE A 283 -20.49 -10.74 2.26
CA PHE A 283 -21.15 -11.75 3.08
C PHE A 283 -20.51 -11.88 4.46
N PHE A 284 -19.21 -12.14 4.54
CA PHE A 284 -18.50 -12.31 5.82
C PHE A 284 -18.46 -11.04 6.67
N LYS A 285 -18.53 -9.86 6.06
CA LYS A 285 -18.54 -8.59 6.82
C LYS A 285 -19.93 -8.17 7.29
N VAL A 286 -21.00 -8.48 6.54
CA VAL A 286 -22.31 -7.85 6.73
C VAL A 286 -23.44 -8.84 7.03
N PHE A 287 -23.36 -10.11 6.60
CA PHE A 287 -24.43 -11.10 6.81
C PHE A 287 -24.72 -11.30 8.32
N PRO A 288 -26.00 -11.25 8.76
CA PRO A 288 -26.35 -11.32 10.18
C PRO A 288 -25.88 -12.58 10.90
N GLN A 289 -25.98 -13.75 10.24
CA GLN A 289 -25.57 -15.04 10.80
C GLN A 289 -24.17 -15.48 10.30
N LYS A 290 -23.29 -14.56 9.99
CA LYS A 290 -21.92 -14.85 9.50
C LYS A 290 -21.08 -15.70 10.46
N GLN A 291 -21.37 -15.66 11.77
CA GLN A 291 -20.70 -16.46 12.79
C GLN A 291 -20.88 -17.97 12.63
N ASP A 292 -21.87 -18.41 11.85
CA ASP A 292 -22.08 -19.82 11.54
C ASP A 292 -21.06 -20.37 10.54
N PHE A 293 -20.26 -19.50 9.95
CA PHE A 293 -19.25 -19.80 8.92
C PHE A 293 -17.85 -19.41 9.40
N THR A 294 -16.85 -20.19 9.02
CA THR A 294 -15.45 -19.83 9.26
C THR A 294 -15.06 -18.64 8.38
N ASP A 295 -14.74 -17.48 8.99
CA ASP A 295 -14.28 -16.31 8.25
C ASP A 295 -12.84 -16.52 7.77
N VAL A 296 -12.71 -16.84 6.50
CA VAL A 296 -11.42 -17.11 5.85
C VAL A 296 -10.61 -15.86 5.56
N PHE A 297 -11.19 -14.66 5.54
CA PHE A 297 -10.49 -13.43 5.23
C PHE A 297 -9.52 -12.96 6.33
N THR A 298 -9.65 -13.52 7.53
CA THR A 298 -8.72 -13.24 8.64
C THR A 298 -7.31 -13.81 8.40
N THR A 299 -7.22 -14.96 7.75
CA THR A 299 -5.97 -15.72 7.56
C THR A 299 -5.61 -15.97 6.10
N ALA A 300 -6.60 -16.02 5.20
CA ALA A 300 -6.42 -16.44 3.81
C ALA A 300 -5.47 -15.54 2.97
N HIS A 301 -5.21 -14.30 3.38
CA HIS A 301 -4.24 -13.44 2.68
C HIS A 301 -2.80 -13.99 2.70
N ASN A 302 -2.49 -14.91 3.61
CA ASN A 302 -1.21 -15.59 3.73
C ASN A 302 -1.31 -17.10 3.47
N PHE A 303 -2.32 -17.55 2.73
CA PHE A 303 -2.59 -18.98 2.56
C PHE A 303 -1.41 -19.78 2.00
N LEU A 304 -0.54 -19.15 1.21
CA LEU A 304 0.68 -19.80 0.71
C LEU A 304 1.65 -20.25 1.82
N ALA A 305 1.54 -19.67 3.02
CA ALA A 305 2.30 -20.08 4.19
C ALA A 305 1.53 -21.06 5.11
N LEU A 306 0.35 -21.48 4.70
CA LEU A 306 -0.50 -22.37 5.50
C LEU A 306 -0.60 -23.77 4.85
N PRO A 307 -0.78 -24.83 5.65
CA PRO A 307 -1.16 -26.12 5.08
C PRO A 307 -2.45 -25.98 4.24
N PRO A 308 -2.53 -26.63 3.10
CA PRO A 308 -1.60 -27.60 2.50
C PRO A 308 -0.56 -27.01 1.54
N PHE A 309 -0.44 -25.69 1.43
CA PHE A 309 0.42 -24.99 0.46
C PHE A 309 1.85 -24.72 1.00
N GLU A 310 2.01 -24.77 2.30
CA GLU A 310 3.28 -24.46 2.98
C GLU A 310 4.44 -25.28 2.41
N GLY A 311 5.54 -24.57 2.06
CA GLY A 311 6.75 -25.17 1.52
C GLY A 311 6.68 -25.73 0.09
N MET A 312 5.58 -25.49 -0.65
CA MET A 312 5.38 -26.10 -1.98
C MET A 312 5.57 -25.13 -3.15
N LEU A 313 5.29 -23.85 -2.97
CA LEU A 313 5.17 -22.85 -4.02
C LEU A 313 6.29 -21.83 -3.95
N HIS A 314 7.56 -22.29 -4.05
CA HIS A 314 8.76 -21.47 -3.83
C HIS A 314 8.79 -20.20 -4.68
N ASP A 315 8.57 -20.30 -5.99
CA ASP A 315 8.64 -19.15 -6.89
C ASP A 315 7.47 -18.18 -6.68
N GLU A 316 6.28 -18.70 -6.44
CA GLU A 316 5.08 -17.91 -6.17
C GLU A 316 5.20 -17.18 -4.83
N VAL A 317 5.73 -17.83 -3.81
CA VAL A 317 6.00 -17.22 -2.50
C VAL A 317 7.05 -16.12 -2.61
N ARG A 318 8.14 -16.31 -3.38
CA ARG A 318 9.13 -15.26 -3.65
C ARG A 318 8.48 -14.04 -4.30
N LYS A 319 7.69 -14.26 -5.37
CA LYS A 319 6.98 -13.18 -6.07
C LYS A 319 6.01 -12.45 -5.14
N TYR A 320 5.28 -13.20 -4.32
CA TYR A 320 4.34 -12.61 -3.37
C TYR A 320 5.05 -11.86 -2.22
N ALA A 321 6.17 -12.37 -1.71
CA ALA A 321 6.99 -11.67 -0.73
C ALA A 321 7.53 -10.33 -1.27
N ASN A 322 8.00 -10.30 -2.52
CA ASN A 322 8.38 -9.05 -3.21
C ASN A 322 7.20 -8.08 -3.36
N PHE A 323 6.02 -8.60 -3.70
CA PHE A 323 4.80 -7.80 -3.78
C PHE A 323 4.46 -7.15 -2.42
N LEU A 324 4.57 -7.89 -1.31
CA LEU A 324 4.34 -7.39 0.04
C LEU A 324 5.36 -6.33 0.46
N LEU A 325 6.65 -6.56 0.17
CA LEU A 325 7.72 -5.59 0.46
C LEU A 325 7.48 -4.25 -0.25
N LYS A 326 7.11 -4.26 -1.54
CA LYS A 326 6.79 -3.04 -2.29
C LYS A 326 5.64 -2.24 -1.65
N ARG A 327 4.72 -2.92 -0.94
CA ARG A 327 3.59 -2.34 -0.22
C ARG A 327 3.86 -2.07 1.26
N LYS A 328 5.13 -2.09 1.64
CA LYS A 328 5.57 -1.82 3.00
C LYS A 328 5.04 -2.82 4.05
N LYS A 329 4.65 -4.02 3.66
CA LYS A 329 4.25 -5.11 4.57
C LYS A 329 5.43 -6.04 4.83
N ASN A 330 5.38 -6.77 5.95
CA ASN A 330 6.45 -7.68 6.37
C ASN A 330 6.13 -9.12 5.92
N PRO A 331 6.89 -9.70 4.98
CA PRO A 331 6.67 -11.07 4.50
C PRO A 331 7.50 -12.13 5.22
N THR A 332 8.14 -11.84 6.36
CA THR A 332 9.10 -12.75 7.02
C THR A 332 8.50 -14.13 7.28
N ALA A 333 7.33 -14.20 7.92
CA ALA A 333 6.69 -15.46 8.26
C ALA A 333 6.33 -16.29 7.01
N LEU A 334 5.91 -15.63 5.94
CA LEU A 334 5.62 -16.26 4.66
C LEU A 334 6.90 -16.78 3.99
N PHE A 335 7.91 -15.92 3.85
CA PHE A 335 9.10 -16.25 3.08
C PHE A 335 9.99 -17.28 3.79
N SER A 336 9.98 -17.31 5.13
CA SER A 336 10.75 -18.32 5.90
C SER A 336 10.31 -19.77 5.61
N THR A 337 9.10 -20.00 5.11
CA THR A 337 8.63 -21.35 4.77
C THR A 337 9.30 -21.97 3.54
N VAL A 338 9.90 -21.13 2.69
CA VAL A 338 10.52 -21.53 1.42
C VAL A 338 11.98 -21.05 1.29
N TYR A 339 12.48 -20.32 2.27
CA TYR A 339 13.83 -19.74 2.23
C TYR A 339 14.91 -20.82 2.11
N ASP A 340 15.73 -20.70 1.08
CA ASP A 340 16.91 -21.55 0.83
C ASP A 340 18.17 -20.68 0.86
N ASN A 341 18.99 -20.86 1.88
CA ASN A 341 20.23 -20.11 2.07
C ASN A 341 21.31 -20.42 1.00
N SER A 342 21.15 -21.49 0.23
CA SER A 342 22.03 -21.79 -0.91
C SER A 342 21.67 -20.99 -2.17
N ASN A 343 20.48 -20.39 -2.21
CA ASN A 343 19.99 -19.64 -3.35
C ASN A 343 20.30 -18.13 -3.21
N PRO A 344 21.11 -17.53 -4.11
CA PRO A 344 21.46 -16.11 -4.04
C PRO A 344 20.26 -15.16 -4.10
N GLU A 345 19.21 -15.52 -4.86
CA GLU A 345 17.99 -14.70 -4.97
C GLU A 345 17.19 -14.72 -3.65
N ASP A 346 17.17 -15.85 -2.95
CA ASP A 346 16.55 -15.94 -1.63
C ASP A 346 17.33 -15.15 -0.60
N ASN A 347 18.65 -15.23 -0.62
CA ASN A 347 19.52 -14.43 0.25
C ASN A 347 19.29 -12.94 0.02
N ARG A 348 19.16 -12.51 -1.25
CA ARG A 348 18.85 -11.12 -1.61
C ARG A 348 17.49 -10.67 -1.05
N LEU A 349 16.48 -11.48 -1.22
CA LEU A 349 15.13 -11.17 -0.73
C LEU A 349 15.10 -11.15 0.81
N MET A 350 15.77 -12.11 1.47
CA MET A 350 15.90 -12.15 2.93
C MET A 350 16.65 -10.94 3.47
N ALA A 351 17.69 -10.49 2.78
CA ALA A 351 18.43 -9.28 3.14
C ALA A 351 17.54 -8.02 3.05
N LEU A 352 16.71 -7.88 2.00
CA LEU A 352 15.74 -6.79 1.87
C LEU A 352 14.68 -6.83 2.99
N ILE A 353 14.17 -8.02 3.31
CA ILE A 353 13.25 -8.24 4.44
C ILE A 353 13.91 -7.81 5.75
N SER A 354 15.18 -8.18 5.95
CA SER A 354 15.95 -7.86 7.15
C SER A 354 16.17 -6.36 7.32
N ILE A 355 16.49 -5.63 6.25
CA ILE A 355 16.52 -4.14 6.26
C ILE A 355 15.18 -3.58 6.72
N ARG A 356 14.10 -4.11 6.17
CA ARG A 356 12.74 -3.65 6.49
C ARG A 356 12.38 -3.84 7.95
N ASN A 357 12.84 -4.94 8.54
CA ASN A 357 12.61 -5.30 9.94
C ASN A 357 13.62 -4.66 10.92
N GLY A 358 14.59 -3.89 10.43
CA GLY A 358 15.64 -3.31 11.26
C GLY A 358 16.74 -4.29 11.66
N ASN A 359 16.74 -5.52 11.14
CA ASN A 359 17.83 -6.49 11.37
C ASN A 359 18.99 -6.24 10.39
N TYR A 360 19.71 -5.15 10.65
CA TYR A 360 20.79 -4.71 9.76
C TYR A 360 22.00 -5.64 9.78
N THR A 361 22.22 -6.39 10.87
CA THR A 361 23.32 -7.37 10.98
C THR A 361 23.13 -8.47 9.94
N LEU A 362 21.98 -9.14 9.95
CA LEU A 362 21.68 -10.19 8.98
C LEU A 362 21.66 -9.64 7.55
N ALA A 363 21.12 -8.43 7.36
CA ALA A 363 21.11 -7.78 6.04
C ALA A 363 22.53 -7.56 5.52
N TYR A 364 23.44 -7.08 6.37
CA TYR A 364 24.84 -6.88 6.01
C TYR A 364 25.53 -8.20 5.66
N GLU A 365 25.40 -9.23 6.48
CA GLU A 365 25.97 -10.56 6.23
C GLU A 365 25.55 -11.12 4.87
N LEU A 366 24.26 -11.05 4.56
CA LEU A 366 23.73 -11.58 3.30
C LEU A 366 24.15 -10.75 2.08
N PHE A 367 24.07 -9.42 2.15
CA PHE A 367 24.46 -8.57 1.03
C PHE A 367 25.98 -8.59 0.78
N SER A 368 26.80 -8.61 1.83
CA SER A 368 28.26 -8.69 1.68
C SER A 368 28.66 -10.04 1.05
N ALA A 369 28.06 -11.15 1.48
CA ALA A 369 28.33 -12.46 0.89
C ALA A 369 27.95 -12.51 -0.62
N ILE A 370 26.83 -11.88 -1.00
CA ILE A 370 26.44 -11.78 -2.42
C ILE A 370 27.44 -10.89 -3.19
N ALA A 371 27.81 -9.72 -2.63
CA ALA A 371 28.74 -8.78 -3.27
C ALA A 371 30.18 -9.32 -3.36
N ASP A 372 30.58 -10.22 -2.48
CA ASP A 372 31.88 -10.92 -2.55
C ASP A 372 31.88 -12.02 -3.63
N SER A 373 30.74 -12.69 -3.80
CA SER A 373 30.57 -13.71 -4.86
C SER A 373 30.37 -13.09 -6.24
N CYS A 374 29.69 -11.95 -6.31
CA CYS A 374 29.37 -11.22 -7.53
C CYS A 374 29.75 -9.72 -7.36
N PRO A 375 31.04 -9.36 -7.55
CA PRO A 375 31.53 -8.01 -7.30
C PRO A 375 30.86 -6.91 -8.12
N ASP A 376 30.29 -7.25 -9.29
CA ASP A 376 29.62 -6.34 -10.20
C ASP A 376 28.12 -6.16 -9.90
N ASP A 377 27.62 -6.81 -8.84
CA ASP A 377 26.24 -6.66 -8.41
C ASP A 377 26.02 -5.36 -7.64
N TYR A 378 25.66 -4.30 -8.36
CA TYR A 378 25.38 -2.99 -7.78
C TYR A 378 24.37 -3.04 -6.62
N ASN A 379 23.30 -3.84 -6.74
CA ASN A 379 22.27 -3.89 -5.70
C ASN A 379 22.77 -4.54 -4.42
N ALA A 380 23.61 -5.56 -4.51
CA ALA A 380 24.23 -6.20 -3.36
C ALA A 380 25.26 -5.27 -2.69
N VAL A 381 26.13 -4.63 -3.46
CA VAL A 381 27.11 -3.64 -2.98
C VAL A 381 26.41 -2.49 -2.25
N ARG A 382 25.37 -1.91 -2.87
CA ARG A 382 24.56 -0.84 -2.27
C ARG A 382 23.80 -1.31 -1.03
N GLY A 383 23.30 -2.55 -1.03
CA GLY A 383 22.63 -3.17 0.12
C GLY A 383 23.56 -3.31 1.32
N ALA A 384 24.78 -3.79 1.09
CA ALA A 384 25.83 -3.89 2.12
C ALA A 384 26.22 -2.51 2.68
N ALA A 385 26.36 -1.50 1.80
CA ALA A 385 26.60 -0.12 2.20
C ALA A 385 25.49 0.43 3.10
N GLN A 386 24.24 0.23 2.70
CA GLN A 386 23.10 0.69 3.48
C GLN A 386 22.98 -0.02 4.83
N ALA A 387 23.22 -1.34 4.87
CA ALA A 387 23.14 -2.11 6.09
C ALA A 387 24.24 -1.72 7.07
N SER A 388 25.52 -1.62 6.64
CA SER A 388 26.63 -1.19 7.48
C SER A 388 26.45 0.24 8.01
N PHE A 389 25.93 1.15 7.19
CA PHE A 389 25.59 2.52 7.62
C PHE A 389 24.52 2.52 8.72
N ARG A 390 23.47 1.71 8.58
CA ARG A 390 22.41 1.59 9.58
C ARG A 390 22.87 0.90 10.87
N LEU A 391 23.88 0.06 10.79
CA LEU A 391 24.55 -0.54 11.96
C LEU A 391 25.42 0.48 12.73
N GLY A 392 25.76 1.62 12.12
CA GLY A 392 26.74 2.55 12.66
C GLY A 392 28.19 2.13 12.44
N ASP A 393 28.43 1.06 11.65
CA ASP A 393 29.78 0.67 11.23
C ASP A 393 30.21 1.56 10.04
N TYR A 394 30.58 2.78 10.35
CA TYR A 394 30.95 3.77 9.34
C TYR A 394 32.24 3.42 8.59
N ALA A 395 33.14 2.62 9.21
CA ALA A 395 34.35 2.16 8.55
C ALA A 395 34.03 1.22 7.38
N MET A 396 33.10 0.27 7.59
CA MET A 396 32.64 -0.60 6.52
C MET A 396 31.70 0.14 5.55
N ALA A 397 30.85 1.02 6.06
CA ALA A 397 29.94 1.83 5.23
C ALA A 397 30.72 2.68 4.22
N GLU A 398 31.80 3.34 4.62
CA GLU A 398 32.64 4.13 3.72
C GLU A 398 33.21 3.28 2.58
N LYS A 399 33.75 2.08 2.90
CA LYS A 399 34.28 1.17 1.87
C LYS A 399 33.21 0.73 0.87
N TRP A 400 32.04 0.33 1.37
CA TRP A 400 30.96 -0.12 0.51
C TRP A 400 30.35 1.03 -0.31
N TYR A 401 30.16 2.22 0.29
CA TYR A 401 29.68 3.38 -0.46
C TYR A 401 30.68 3.85 -1.50
N ALA A 402 31.99 3.79 -1.24
CA ALA A 402 33.02 4.09 -2.25
C ALA A 402 32.85 3.19 -3.49
N ARG A 403 32.60 1.88 -3.28
CA ARG A 403 32.31 0.96 -4.39
C ARG A 403 30.98 1.29 -5.07
N THR A 404 29.92 1.58 -4.28
CA THR A 404 28.59 1.92 -4.79
C THR A 404 28.67 3.11 -5.73
N VAL A 405 29.31 4.20 -5.28
CA VAL A 405 29.47 5.43 -6.04
C VAL A 405 30.30 5.21 -7.32
N ALA A 406 31.34 4.37 -7.25
CA ALA A 406 32.16 4.04 -8.43
C ALA A 406 31.40 3.24 -9.49
N MET A 407 30.35 2.49 -9.10
CA MET A 407 29.51 1.71 -10.02
C MET A 407 28.31 2.48 -10.57
N GLU A 408 27.97 3.64 -9.99
CA GLU A 408 26.83 4.46 -10.42
C GLU A 408 27.07 5.10 -11.78
N GLN A 409 26.20 4.83 -12.75
CA GLN A 409 26.22 5.47 -14.07
C GLN A 409 25.64 6.90 -14.03
N THR A 410 24.69 7.13 -13.13
CA THR A 410 24.11 8.44 -12.83
C THR A 410 24.23 8.69 -11.34
N GLU A 411 24.62 9.89 -10.99
CA GLU A 411 24.84 10.26 -9.60
C GLU A 411 23.57 10.08 -8.76
N ASN A 412 23.70 9.33 -7.66
CA ASN A 412 22.64 9.16 -6.68
C ASN A 412 22.96 10.00 -5.44
N LEU A 413 22.22 11.09 -5.24
CA LEU A 413 22.42 12.00 -4.13
C LEU A 413 22.49 11.27 -2.77
N ARG A 414 21.63 10.29 -2.54
CA ARG A 414 21.57 9.57 -1.26
C ARG A 414 22.82 8.73 -1.00
N SER A 415 23.35 8.06 -2.03
CA SER A 415 24.60 7.31 -1.93
C SER A 415 25.78 8.22 -1.62
N GLN A 416 25.88 9.34 -2.34
CA GLN A 416 26.94 10.34 -2.15
C GLN A 416 26.88 10.98 -0.76
N LEU A 417 25.66 11.33 -0.30
CA LEU A 417 25.47 11.91 1.03
C LEU A 417 25.86 10.92 2.13
N ASN A 418 25.38 9.67 2.07
CA ASN A 418 25.72 8.64 3.05
C ASN A 418 27.21 8.30 3.03
N TYR A 419 27.85 8.34 1.85
CA TYR A 419 29.30 8.20 1.71
C TYR A 419 30.02 9.31 2.47
N SER A 420 29.60 10.56 2.24
CA SER A 420 30.19 11.73 2.92
C SER A 420 29.98 11.67 4.44
N VAL A 421 28.78 11.28 4.90
CA VAL A 421 28.52 11.11 6.34
C VAL A 421 29.39 10.00 6.92
N SER A 422 29.61 8.88 6.21
CA SER A 422 30.52 7.81 6.66
C SER A 422 31.95 8.32 6.79
N MET A 423 32.43 9.12 5.83
CA MET A 423 33.74 9.77 5.90
C MET A 423 33.86 10.73 7.11
N ILE A 424 32.79 11.48 7.42
CA ILE A 424 32.78 12.37 8.60
C ILE A 424 33.00 11.56 9.88
N HIS A 425 32.24 10.48 10.06
CA HIS A 425 32.35 9.62 11.25
C HIS A 425 33.70 8.88 11.34
N ASN A 426 34.38 8.68 10.22
CA ASN A 426 35.74 8.13 10.17
C ASN A 426 36.83 9.22 10.24
N HIS A 427 36.48 10.47 10.54
CA HIS A 427 37.36 11.63 10.62
C HIS A 427 38.10 11.98 9.30
N HIS A 428 37.59 11.51 8.15
CA HIS A 428 38.10 11.91 6.82
C HIS A 428 37.44 13.22 6.36
N LEU A 429 37.56 14.27 7.21
CA LEU A 429 36.79 15.51 7.11
C LEU A 429 37.02 16.29 5.82
N ASP A 430 38.27 16.37 5.32
CA ASP A 430 38.59 17.12 4.10
C ASP A 430 37.96 16.46 2.86
N ASN A 431 37.98 15.13 2.77
CA ASN A 431 37.36 14.40 1.67
C ASN A 431 35.83 14.54 1.71
N ALA A 432 35.24 14.43 2.91
CA ALA A 432 33.81 14.62 3.12
C ALA A 432 33.39 16.04 2.72
N ALA A 433 34.12 17.05 3.19
CA ALA A 433 33.82 18.46 2.88
C ALA A 433 33.90 18.74 1.37
N ASN A 434 34.92 18.24 0.67
CA ASN A 434 35.04 18.40 -0.77
C ASN A 434 33.87 17.83 -1.55
N ASN A 435 33.42 16.61 -1.19
CA ASN A 435 32.24 16.01 -1.80
C ASN A 435 30.96 16.78 -1.46
N LEU A 436 30.81 17.19 -0.20
CA LEU A 436 29.63 17.95 0.25
C LEU A 436 29.55 19.35 -0.32
N TYR A 437 30.67 20.02 -0.60
CA TYR A 437 30.67 21.30 -1.32
C TYR A 437 30.13 21.14 -2.73
N ARG A 438 30.52 20.08 -3.44
CA ARG A 438 29.97 19.76 -4.76
C ARG A 438 28.47 19.49 -4.68
N LEU A 439 28.04 18.63 -3.76
CA LEU A 439 26.61 18.33 -3.56
C LEU A 439 25.80 19.57 -3.16
N SER A 440 26.38 20.46 -2.33
CA SER A 440 25.71 21.71 -1.95
C SER A 440 25.56 22.69 -3.12
N PHE A 441 26.47 22.64 -4.10
CA PHE A 441 26.35 23.42 -5.33
C PHE A 441 25.27 22.84 -6.26
N ASP A 442 25.24 21.51 -6.43
CA ASP A 442 24.28 20.81 -7.29
C ASP A 442 22.86 20.77 -6.70
N TYR A 443 22.75 20.76 -5.37
CA TYR A 443 21.49 20.66 -4.61
C TYR A 443 21.40 21.73 -3.51
N PRO A 444 21.33 23.02 -3.85
CA PRO A 444 21.45 24.12 -2.87
C PRO A 444 20.33 24.16 -1.83
N ASP A 445 19.13 23.71 -2.20
CA ASP A 445 17.94 23.70 -1.34
C ASP A 445 17.77 22.41 -0.52
N ASN A 446 18.70 21.45 -0.63
CA ASN A 446 18.62 20.20 0.09
C ASN A 446 19.15 20.36 1.52
N ALA A 447 18.25 20.38 2.51
CA ALA A 447 18.59 20.58 3.91
C ALA A 447 19.55 19.51 4.47
N ASP A 448 19.44 18.24 4.04
CA ASP A 448 20.31 17.17 4.53
C ASP A 448 21.75 17.34 4.06
N VAL A 449 21.95 17.82 2.83
CA VAL A 449 23.29 18.15 2.30
C VAL A 449 23.89 19.33 3.08
N GLN A 450 23.09 20.37 3.33
CA GLN A 450 23.54 21.55 4.07
C GLN A 450 23.89 21.18 5.52
N ARG A 451 23.11 20.32 6.18
CA ARG A 451 23.41 19.81 7.53
C ARG A 451 24.72 19.03 7.57
N ALA A 452 24.90 18.09 6.63
CA ALA A 452 26.12 17.30 6.57
C ALA A 452 27.36 18.19 6.33
N LEU A 453 27.26 19.19 5.46
CA LEU A 453 28.34 20.15 5.20
C LEU A 453 28.63 21.02 6.44
N ALA A 454 27.58 21.53 7.10
CA ALA A 454 27.73 22.30 8.32
C ALA A 454 28.40 21.48 9.42
N TYR A 455 28.01 20.22 9.57
CA TYR A 455 28.58 19.30 10.55
C TYR A 455 30.06 18.99 10.24
N ALA A 456 30.41 18.73 8.98
CA ALA A 456 31.82 18.54 8.57
C ALA A 456 32.68 19.76 8.82
N GLN A 457 32.16 20.97 8.54
CA GLN A 457 32.83 22.23 8.80
C GLN A 457 33.04 22.49 10.30
N MET A 458 32.02 22.19 11.11
CA MET A 458 32.05 22.27 12.57
C MET A 458 33.17 21.39 13.15
N LEU A 459 33.24 20.14 12.76
CA LEU A 459 34.29 19.20 13.22
C LEU A 459 35.69 19.60 12.70
N SER A 460 35.77 20.23 11.52
CA SER A 460 37.02 20.79 10.99
C SER A 460 37.43 22.11 11.65
N GLY A 461 36.72 22.58 12.68
CA GLY A 461 37.00 23.85 13.37
C GLY A 461 36.59 25.10 12.60
N LYS A 462 35.94 24.97 11.43
CA LYS A 462 35.50 26.11 10.57
C LYS A 462 34.14 26.65 11.07
N ASN A 463 34.07 26.97 12.36
CA ASN A 463 32.83 27.30 13.06
C ASN A 463 32.03 28.45 12.44
N THR A 464 32.71 29.46 11.90
CA THR A 464 32.06 30.62 11.24
C THR A 464 31.31 30.18 9.97
N GLN A 465 31.88 29.25 9.20
CA GLN A 465 31.23 28.73 7.98
C GLN A 465 30.07 27.81 8.35
N ALA A 466 30.25 26.93 9.35
CA ALA A 466 29.23 26.08 9.87
C ALA A 466 28.00 26.88 10.38
N LEU A 467 28.24 27.96 11.16
CA LEU A 467 27.20 28.85 11.66
C LEU A 467 26.39 29.53 10.54
N LYS A 468 27.03 29.88 9.43
CA LYS A 468 26.31 30.44 8.28
C LYS A 468 25.28 29.45 7.72
N LEU A 469 25.67 28.20 7.59
CA LEU A 469 24.76 27.14 7.12
C LEU A 469 23.68 26.82 8.18
N TYR A 470 24.06 26.67 9.44
CA TYR A 470 23.08 26.46 10.51
C TYR A 470 22.09 27.62 10.64
N SER A 471 22.51 28.88 10.46
CA SER A 471 21.57 30.00 10.48
C SER A 471 20.51 29.94 9.37
N GLN A 472 20.88 29.46 8.19
CA GLN A 472 19.96 29.24 7.09
C GLN A 472 18.98 28.07 7.41
N LEU A 473 19.50 26.94 7.90
CA LEU A 473 18.69 25.80 8.31
C LEU A 473 17.70 26.15 9.44
N LEU A 474 18.15 26.91 10.44
CA LEU A 474 17.30 27.36 11.55
C LEU A 474 16.16 28.27 11.09
N ALA A 475 16.31 28.96 9.97
CA ALA A 475 15.29 29.83 9.38
C ALA A 475 14.28 29.08 8.49
N THR A 476 14.69 27.96 7.86
CA THR A 476 13.90 27.28 6.82
C THR A 476 13.40 25.89 7.25
N ASP A 477 14.30 25.04 7.77
CA ASP A 477 14.01 23.63 8.08
C ASP A 477 14.77 23.19 9.34
N SER A 478 14.46 23.85 10.46
CA SER A 478 15.12 23.66 11.75
C SER A 478 14.77 22.33 12.41
N ASN A 479 15.79 21.58 12.84
CA ASN A 479 15.63 20.45 13.76
C ASN A 479 16.39 20.67 15.10
N SER A 480 16.24 19.72 16.03
CA SER A 480 16.89 19.79 17.35
C SER A 480 18.43 19.76 17.22
N CYS A 481 18.98 18.89 16.37
CA CYS A 481 20.42 18.77 16.16
C CYS A 481 21.03 20.05 15.57
N ASP A 482 20.31 20.77 14.69
CA ASP A 482 20.79 22.03 14.12
C ASP A 482 21.00 23.09 15.21
N LYS A 483 20.05 23.18 16.19
CA LYS A 483 20.17 24.10 17.33
C LYS A 483 21.35 23.74 18.22
N LEU A 484 21.50 22.46 18.53
CA LEU A 484 22.56 21.98 19.41
C LEU A 484 23.95 22.19 18.77
N ASN A 485 24.11 21.81 17.52
CA ASN A 485 25.37 21.97 16.79
C ASN A 485 25.75 23.46 16.60
N ALA A 486 24.76 24.31 16.31
CA ALA A 486 24.99 25.78 16.26
C ALA A 486 25.39 26.31 17.64
N ALA A 487 24.79 25.85 18.73
CA ALA A 487 25.21 26.25 20.08
C ALA A 487 26.66 25.87 20.36
N TYR A 488 27.09 24.67 20.00
CA TYR A 488 28.48 24.24 20.14
C TYR A 488 29.44 25.10 19.31
N CYS A 489 29.08 25.48 18.09
CA CYS A 489 29.86 26.41 17.28
C CYS A 489 30.01 27.79 17.92
N HIS A 490 28.93 28.34 18.51
CA HIS A 490 28.96 29.60 19.26
C HIS A 490 29.83 29.50 20.52
N MET A 491 29.74 28.40 21.27
CA MET A 491 30.61 28.16 22.44
C MET A 491 32.10 28.18 22.05
N ARG A 492 32.44 27.52 20.93
CA ARG A 492 33.84 27.54 20.40
C ARG A 492 34.32 28.90 19.96
N GLN A 493 33.43 29.83 19.65
CA GLN A 493 33.74 31.22 19.31
C GLN A 493 33.68 32.17 20.51
N GLY A 494 33.35 31.64 21.71
CA GLY A 494 33.17 32.44 22.91
C GLY A 494 31.88 33.29 22.94
N GLN A 495 30.94 33.00 22.05
CA GLN A 495 29.64 33.68 21.93
C GLN A 495 28.61 33.00 22.84
N TRP A 496 28.76 33.23 24.15
CA TRP A 496 28.00 32.48 25.16
C TRP A 496 26.52 32.81 25.20
N GLN A 497 26.14 34.07 24.89
CA GLN A 497 24.73 34.48 24.93
C GLN A 497 23.92 33.77 23.84
N GLU A 498 24.48 33.72 22.63
CA GLU A 498 23.90 33.00 21.49
C GLU A 498 23.83 31.52 21.74
N ALA A 499 24.90 30.91 22.28
CA ALA A 499 24.93 29.50 22.64
C ALA A 499 23.84 29.14 23.66
N VAL A 500 23.71 29.89 24.74
CA VAL A 500 22.69 29.69 25.79
C VAL A 500 21.28 29.84 25.22
N SER A 501 21.07 30.85 24.34
CA SER A 501 19.77 31.03 23.67
C SER A 501 19.35 29.82 22.85
N LEU A 502 20.30 29.25 22.10
CA LEU A 502 20.04 28.03 21.30
C LEU A 502 19.84 26.79 22.17
N LEU A 503 20.57 26.64 23.28
CA LEU A 503 20.36 25.55 24.24
C LEU A 503 18.98 25.64 24.91
N LYS A 504 18.53 26.86 25.28
CA LYS A 504 17.15 27.08 25.76
C LYS A 504 16.12 26.66 24.71
N ALA A 505 16.34 27.07 23.46
CA ALA A 505 15.45 26.71 22.35
C ALA A 505 15.48 25.20 22.04
N PHE A 506 16.61 24.52 22.25
CA PHE A 506 16.71 23.07 22.16
C PHE A 506 15.90 22.39 23.28
N LEU A 507 16.14 22.76 24.54
CA LEU A 507 15.46 22.17 25.69
C LEU A 507 13.95 22.44 25.72
N ALA A 508 13.47 23.44 25.00
CA ALA A 508 12.04 23.74 24.85
C ALA A 508 11.33 22.86 23.80
N MET A 509 12.09 22.05 23.02
CA MET A 509 11.51 21.14 22.03
C MET A 509 11.00 19.88 22.70
N GLU A 510 9.92 19.33 22.17
CA GLU A 510 9.37 18.04 22.62
C GLU A 510 10.36 16.90 22.30
N GLY A 511 10.62 16.05 23.28
CA GLY A 511 11.50 14.88 23.13
C GLY A 511 12.99 15.18 23.25
N THR A 512 13.40 16.38 23.68
CA THR A 512 14.79 16.73 23.97
C THR A 512 15.03 16.89 25.46
N SER A 513 16.26 16.60 25.91
CA SER A 513 16.63 16.63 27.33
C SER A 513 18.06 17.12 27.53
N GLU A 514 18.41 17.41 28.79
CA GLU A 514 19.81 17.70 29.15
C GLU A 514 20.72 16.47 28.96
N ASP A 515 20.17 15.26 29.08
CA ASP A 515 20.94 14.03 28.89
C ASP A 515 21.42 13.89 27.43
N ASP A 516 20.69 14.43 26.47
CA ASP A 516 21.11 14.48 25.06
C ASP A 516 22.35 15.37 24.87
N ILE A 517 22.44 16.46 25.64
CA ILE A 517 23.59 17.36 25.63
C ILE A 517 24.76 16.72 26.38
N LEU A 518 24.52 16.19 27.58
CA LEU A 518 25.56 15.62 28.44
C LEU A 518 26.12 14.30 27.93
N GLY A 519 25.33 13.55 27.15
CA GLY A 519 25.72 12.26 26.55
C GLY A 519 26.66 12.36 25.34
N ASP A 520 26.85 13.56 24.78
CA ASP A 520 27.64 13.81 23.57
C ASP A 520 29.16 13.94 23.83
N ASP A 521 29.69 13.20 24.80
CA ASP A 521 31.09 13.29 25.25
C ASP A 521 32.11 13.14 24.08
N ALA A 522 31.82 12.30 23.07
CA ALA A 522 32.69 12.11 21.91
C ALA A 522 32.74 13.38 21.06
N LEU A 523 31.59 13.97 20.75
CA LEU A 523 31.48 15.22 19.97
C LEU A 523 32.13 16.40 20.72
N HIS A 524 31.91 16.50 22.04
CA HIS A 524 32.53 17.55 22.86
C HIS A 524 34.05 17.47 22.81
N LYS A 525 34.61 16.24 22.88
CA LYS A 525 36.04 16.00 22.76
C LYS A 525 36.58 16.41 21.39
N ASP A 526 35.87 16.00 20.32
CA ASP A 526 36.26 16.34 18.94
C ASP A 526 36.21 17.85 18.71
N MET A 527 35.23 18.52 19.27
CA MET A 527 35.10 19.99 19.23
C MET A 527 36.04 20.70 20.20
N GLY A 528 36.71 20.01 21.12
CA GLY A 528 37.51 20.59 22.18
C GLY A 528 36.72 21.49 23.15
N ILE A 529 35.45 21.09 23.44
CA ILE A 529 34.58 21.70 24.42
C ILE A 529 34.71 20.93 25.73
N CYS A 530 35.02 21.58 26.85
CA CYS A 530 35.15 20.88 28.09
C CYS A 530 33.79 20.72 28.79
N LYS A 531 33.64 19.62 29.56
CA LYS A 531 32.40 19.31 30.31
C LYS A 531 31.95 20.43 31.24
N ARG A 532 32.93 21.16 31.84
CA ARG A 532 32.64 22.32 32.68
C ARG A 532 31.93 23.43 31.92
N ASP A 533 32.35 23.68 30.69
CA ASP A 533 31.75 24.74 29.84
C ASP A 533 30.33 24.37 29.48
N ILE A 534 30.06 23.08 29.18
CA ILE A 534 28.72 22.55 28.92
C ILE A 534 27.79 22.73 30.15
N MET A 535 28.28 22.33 31.34
CA MET A 535 27.50 22.49 32.57
C MET A 535 27.22 23.97 32.87
N MET A 536 28.19 24.85 32.69
CA MET A 536 28.00 26.30 32.85
C MET A 536 26.94 26.84 31.88
N ALA A 537 26.98 26.41 30.62
CA ALA A 537 26.00 26.84 29.63
C ALA A 537 24.59 26.32 29.96
N LEU A 538 24.48 25.09 30.46
CA LEU A 538 23.21 24.52 30.91
C LEU A 538 22.64 25.27 32.12
N ASP A 539 23.47 25.59 33.11
CA ASP A 539 23.03 26.37 34.29
C ASP A 539 22.51 27.75 33.88
N LEU A 540 23.18 28.41 32.91
CA LEU A 540 22.70 29.67 32.34
C LEU A 540 21.43 29.48 31.51
N ALA A 541 21.25 28.34 30.85
CA ALA A 541 20.05 28.04 30.08
C ALA A 541 18.83 27.77 30.96
N ARG A 542 19.00 27.33 32.21
CA ARG A 542 17.92 27.12 33.21
C ARG A 542 17.42 28.44 33.81
N GLN A 543 18.25 29.47 33.84
CA GLN A 543 17.89 30.83 34.29
C GLN A 543 17.09 31.59 33.22
#